data_2758f6b1f48e69f2a86e2b54d579491c
#
_entry.id   2758f6b1f48e69f2a86e2b54d579491c
#
_cell.length_a   1.000
_cell.length_b   1.000
_cell.length_c   1.000
_cell.angle_alpha   90.00
_cell.angle_beta   90.00
_cell.angle_gamma   90.00
#
_symmetry.space_group_name_H-M   'P 1'
#
loop_
_entity.id
_entity.type
_entity.pdbx_description
1 polymer ?
#
loop_
_entity_poly.entity_id
_entity_poly.type
_entity_poly.pdbx_seq_one_letter_code
_entity_poly.pdbx_strand_id
1 'polypeptide(L)'
;MTHGIVTAPQPEAVEAGAEALKAGGNAVDAAIACALVQTAVDPQMSGIAGFGSMHLYLPNENQHMVLDFHGRAPLAVTPDMWEDLILHEAEDGFGFILEGRVNEMGYQSITTPMSLRAYATALERFGTMDIAELIKPAIGYAEDGFMVRPHVSYFWNVVEGTGRVPTIEKFKSSVGTKKIYFKEDGSLRVPGEILKNPDMAKTYRRIAENGVDDFYAGAIARDIVADIQANGGLISMEDLAAAKPEESQPIWGEYRGLKVATNPPPGGGVMVLEMLNILENFDLKAMGHNSADYIATVSEAMKIATVDKDNHVGDPRFVDVPLERLTSKAYAAEMAARIKSGEKTHVPR
;
A
#
# COMPACT_ATOMS: atom_id res chain seq x y z
N MET A 1 -13.12 15.51 21.46
CA MET A 1 -12.55 14.18 21.82
C MET A 1 -11.44 14.42 22.83
N THR A 2 -11.52 13.82 24.00
CA THR A 2 -10.55 14.07 25.09
C THR A 2 -9.30 13.20 25.03
N HIS A 3 -9.35 12.09 24.27
CA HIS A 3 -8.22 11.18 24.09
C HIS A 3 -8.26 10.56 22.70
N GLY A 4 -7.10 10.50 22.04
CA GLY A 4 -6.91 9.85 20.74
C GLY A 4 -5.45 9.50 20.54
N ILE A 5 -5.19 8.53 19.65
CA ILE A 5 -3.84 8.11 19.27
C ILE A 5 -3.77 8.17 17.75
N VAL A 6 -2.71 8.81 17.24
CA VAL A 6 -2.35 8.80 15.82
C VAL A 6 -0.95 8.21 15.70
N THR A 7 -0.76 7.31 14.76
CA THR A 7 0.54 6.72 14.45
C THR A 7 0.75 6.63 12.94
N ALA A 8 1.96 6.97 12.50
CA ALA A 8 2.38 6.88 11.10
C ALA A 8 3.91 6.79 11.02
N PRO A 9 4.47 6.39 9.87
CA PRO A 9 5.92 6.36 9.68
C PRO A 9 6.61 7.72 9.84
N GLN A 10 5.94 8.82 9.46
CA GLN A 10 6.52 10.16 9.48
C GLN A 10 5.91 11.03 10.58
N PRO A 11 6.74 11.70 11.42
CA PRO A 11 6.24 12.56 12.50
C PRO A 11 5.32 13.68 12.01
N GLU A 12 5.62 14.28 10.87
CA GLU A 12 4.83 15.34 10.24
C GLU A 12 3.40 14.88 9.94
N ALA A 13 3.26 13.63 9.50
CA ALA A 13 1.96 13.02 9.26
C ALA A 13 1.19 12.76 10.56
N VAL A 14 1.88 12.29 11.62
CA VAL A 14 1.29 12.12 12.96
C VAL A 14 0.79 13.45 13.51
N GLU A 15 1.59 14.53 13.36
CA GLU A 15 1.22 15.86 13.81
C GLU A 15 -0.05 16.36 13.12
N ALA A 16 -0.15 16.21 11.79
CA ALA A 16 -1.35 16.61 11.04
C ALA A 16 -2.61 15.87 11.51
N GLY A 17 -2.52 14.56 11.73
CA GLY A 17 -3.63 13.78 12.28
C GLY A 17 -4.00 14.21 13.71
N ALA A 18 -3.02 14.51 14.55
CA ALA A 18 -3.24 15.01 15.91
C ALA A 18 -3.90 16.40 15.91
N GLU A 19 -3.50 17.30 15.00
CA GLU A 19 -4.13 18.62 14.85
C GLU A 19 -5.58 18.51 14.36
N ALA A 20 -5.89 17.57 13.45
CA ALA A 20 -7.26 17.29 13.03
C ALA A 20 -8.14 16.86 14.24
N LEU A 21 -7.62 15.99 15.13
CA LEU A 21 -8.32 15.62 16.37
C LEU A 21 -8.52 16.81 17.30
N LYS A 22 -7.50 17.67 17.48
CA LYS A 22 -7.57 18.87 18.32
C LYS A 22 -8.59 19.89 17.76
N ALA A 23 -8.70 19.98 16.45
CA ALA A 23 -9.67 20.83 15.78
C ALA A 23 -11.12 20.30 15.90
N GLY A 24 -11.34 19.13 16.50
CA GLY A 24 -12.66 18.53 16.73
C GLY A 24 -13.06 17.47 15.70
N GLY A 25 -12.18 17.12 14.77
CA GLY A 25 -12.35 16.02 13.84
C GLY A 25 -12.40 14.65 14.55
N ASN A 26 -12.91 13.67 13.85
CA ASN A 26 -12.97 12.28 14.33
C ASN A 26 -11.73 11.47 13.89
N ALA A 27 -11.73 10.15 14.16
CA ALA A 27 -10.61 9.28 13.81
C ALA A 27 -10.39 9.17 12.27
N VAL A 28 -11.46 9.28 11.48
CA VAL A 28 -11.37 9.25 10.00
C VAL A 28 -10.71 10.53 9.50
N ASP A 29 -11.13 11.70 9.99
CA ASP A 29 -10.50 12.98 9.64
C ASP A 29 -9.01 12.97 9.97
N ALA A 30 -8.65 12.47 11.17
CA ALA A 30 -7.26 12.35 11.60
C ALA A 30 -6.44 11.41 10.73
N ALA A 31 -7.01 10.26 10.36
CA ALA A 31 -6.35 9.28 9.49
C ALA A 31 -6.12 9.86 8.08
N ILE A 32 -7.09 10.58 7.53
CA ILE A 32 -6.95 11.19 6.20
C ILE A 32 -5.99 12.39 6.21
N ALA A 33 -6.02 13.25 7.23
CA ALA A 33 -5.02 14.32 7.39
C ALA A 33 -3.59 13.74 7.46
N CYS A 34 -3.43 12.69 8.26
CA CYS A 34 -2.19 11.94 8.37
C CYS A 34 -1.76 11.36 7.01
N ALA A 35 -2.67 10.69 6.29
CA ALA A 35 -2.39 10.09 4.99
C ALA A 35 -2.01 11.14 3.94
N LEU A 36 -2.71 12.26 3.87
CA LEU A 36 -2.40 13.36 2.93
C LEU A 36 -1.01 13.95 3.17
N VAL A 37 -0.62 14.16 4.43
CA VAL A 37 0.75 14.63 4.74
C VAL A 37 1.79 13.56 4.44
N GLN A 38 1.49 12.27 4.74
CA GLN A 38 2.39 11.16 4.41
C GLN A 38 2.72 11.15 2.91
N THR A 39 1.74 11.44 2.02
CA THR A 39 1.96 11.49 0.57
C THR A 39 2.89 12.64 0.14
N ALA A 40 3.05 13.67 0.96
CA ALA A 40 3.97 14.77 0.70
C ALA A 40 5.39 14.50 1.23
N VAL A 41 5.50 13.90 2.45
CA VAL A 41 6.77 13.78 3.18
C VAL A 41 7.45 12.42 3.01
N ASP A 42 6.77 11.46 2.40
CA ASP A 42 7.31 10.15 2.03
C ASP A 42 6.83 9.72 0.63
N PRO A 43 7.12 10.54 -0.38
CA PRO A 43 6.48 10.43 -1.69
C PRO A 43 6.89 9.20 -2.50
N GLN A 44 7.92 8.47 -2.07
CA GLN A 44 8.32 7.21 -2.70
C GLN A 44 7.49 6.03 -2.19
N MET A 45 7.11 6.05 -0.90
CA MET A 45 6.35 4.96 -0.28
C MET A 45 4.83 5.18 -0.33
N SER A 46 4.39 6.42 -0.48
CA SER A 46 2.97 6.76 -0.52
C SER A 46 2.68 7.91 -1.48
N GLY A 47 1.48 7.95 -2.05
CA GLY A 47 1.08 9.02 -2.96
C GLY A 47 -0.43 9.12 -3.11
N ILE A 48 -0.93 10.30 -3.50
CA ILE A 48 -2.36 10.48 -3.81
C ILE A 48 -2.78 9.66 -5.03
N ALA A 49 -1.83 9.31 -5.89
CA ALA A 49 -2.00 8.43 -7.04
C ALA A 49 -1.67 6.96 -6.72
N GLY A 50 -1.59 6.59 -5.46
CA GLY A 50 -1.27 5.26 -5.00
C GLY A 50 -2.47 4.35 -4.84
N PHE A 51 -2.30 3.33 -4.00
CA PHE A 51 -3.31 2.32 -3.68
C PHE A 51 -3.15 1.84 -2.23
N GLY A 52 -4.07 0.99 -1.76
CA GLY A 52 -4.01 0.42 -0.43
C GLY A 52 -5.32 -0.18 0.06
N SER A 53 -5.45 -0.30 1.36
CA SER A 53 -6.69 -0.69 2.03
C SER A 53 -6.86 0.12 3.32
N MET A 54 -8.11 0.32 3.72
CA MET A 54 -8.47 0.99 4.96
C MET A 54 -9.41 0.10 5.76
N HIS A 55 -9.04 -0.19 7.00
CA HIS A 55 -9.85 -0.96 7.93
C HIS A 55 -10.51 0.01 8.92
N LEU A 56 -11.83 0.06 8.90
CA LEU A 56 -12.64 0.98 9.69
C LEU A 56 -13.42 0.22 10.76
N TYR A 57 -13.28 0.65 12.01
CA TYR A 57 -14.11 0.23 13.12
C TYR A 57 -14.85 1.44 13.71
N LEU A 58 -16.16 1.47 13.54
CA LEU A 58 -17.07 2.53 13.93
C LEU A 58 -18.05 2.01 14.99
N PRO A 59 -17.64 1.96 16.26
CA PRO A 59 -18.43 1.29 17.32
C PRO A 59 -19.79 1.94 17.53
N ASN A 60 -19.93 3.24 17.37
CA ASN A 60 -21.19 3.94 17.54
C ASN A 60 -22.22 3.59 16.46
N GLU A 61 -21.77 3.13 15.30
CA GLU A 61 -22.61 2.72 14.17
C GLU A 61 -22.70 1.19 14.07
N ASN A 62 -22.04 0.49 14.99
CA ASN A 62 -21.88 -0.97 14.95
C ASN A 62 -21.35 -1.45 13.60
N GLN A 63 -20.43 -0.67 12.98
CA GLN A 63 -19.84 -1.00 11.70
C GLN A 63 -18.37 -1.38 11.85
N HIS A 64 -18.00 -2.43 11.13
CA HIS A 64 -16.63 -2.87 10.95
C HIS A 64 -16.46 -3.27 9.49
N MET A 65 -15.68 -2.51 8.74
CA MET A 65 -15.59 -2.67 7.29
C MET A 65 -14.18 -2.47 6.76
N VAL A 66 -13.96 -2.93 5.56
CA VAL A 66 -12.73 -2.70 4.79
C VAL A 66 -13.09 -1.94 3.51
N LEU A 67 -12.39 -0.84 3.27
CA LEU A 67 -12.35 -0.20 1.96
C LEU A 67 -11.09 -0.70 1.24
N ASP A 68 -11.27 -1.43 0.17
CA ASP A 68 -10.20 -1.88 -0.70
C ASP A 68 -10.05 -0.91 -1.87
N PHE A 69 -8.88 -0.32 -1.98
CA PHE A 69 -8.51 0.59 -3.06
C PHE A 69 -7.17 0.22 -3.68
N HIS A 70 -6.91 -1.08 -3.83
CA HIS A 70 -5.80 -1.56 -4.63
C HIS A 70 -5.93 -1.06 -6.07
N GLY A 71 -4.78 -0.75 -6.68
CA GLY A 71 -4.74 -0.28 -8.06
C GLY A 71 -5.26 -1.34 -9.03
N ARG A 72 -6.16 -0.93 -9.90
CA ARG A 72 -6.67 -1.81 -10.96
C ARG A 72 -5.78 -1.70 -12.18
N ALA A 73 -5.64 -2.81 -12.90
CA ALA A 73 -5.05 -2.78 -14.24
C ALA A 73 -5.90 -1.87 -15.15
N PRO A 74 -5.27 -1.00 -15.97
CA PRO A 74 -5.99 -0.25 -16.99
C PRO A 74 -6.77 -1.18 -17.95
N LEU A 75 -7.88 -0.68 -18.48
CA LEU A 75 -8.75 -1.44 -19.41
C LEU A 75 -8.02 -1.90 -20.69
N ALA A 76 -6.96 -1.20 -21.06
CA ALA A 76 -6.14 -1.54 -22.22
C ALA A 76 -5.16 -2.71 -21.99
N VAL A 77 -5.06 -3.25 -20.77
CA VAL A 77 -4.19 -4.40 -20.47
C VAL A 77 -4.77 -5.67 -21.06
N THR A 78 -3.92 -6.42 -21.79
CA THR A 78 -4.26 -7.75 -22.29
C THR A 78 -3.30 -8.81 -21.72
N PRO A 79 -3.72 -10.09 -21.65
CA PRO A 79 -2.89 -11.15 -21.06
C PRO A 79 -1.54 -11.34 -21.75
N ASP A 80 -1.45 -11.01 -23.02
CA ASP A 80 -0.32 -11.25 -23.93
C ASP A 80 0.48 -9.99 -24.29
N MET A 81 0.10 -8.82 -23.73
CA MET A 81 0.65 -7.53 -24.14
C MET A 81 2.19 -7.40 -24.06
N TRP A 82 2.84 -8.25 -23.27
CA TRP A 82 4.29 -8.24 -23.06
C TRP A 82 4.95 -9.60 -23.36
N GLU A 83 4.24 -10.54 -23.99
CA GLU A 83 4.75 -11.89 -24.24
C GLU A 83 6.08 -11.87 -25.01
N ASP A 84 6.17 -11.04 -26.05
CA ASP A 84 7.37 -10.89 -26.87
C ASP A 84 8.53 -10.17 -26.16
N LEU A 85 8.27 -9.54 -25.02
CA LEU A 85 9.28 -8.80 -24.25
C LEU A 85 9.89 -9.63 -23.11
N ILE A 86 9.43 -10.85 -22.87
CA ILE A 86 9.90 -11.70 -21.78
C ILE A 86 11.34 -12.14 -22.05
N LEU A 87 12.26 -11.75 -21.15
CA LEU A 87 13.64 -12.21 -21.20
C LEU A 87 13.85 -13.48 -20.38
N HIS A 88 13.37 -13.48 -19.14
CA HIS A 88 13.43 -14.62 -18.21
C HIS A 88 12.53 -14.36 -17.01
N GLU A 89 12.28 -15.40 -16.23
CA GLU A 89 11.61 -15.28 -14.92
C GLU A 89 12.51 -14.53 -13.93
N ALA A 90 11.90 -13.69 -13.09
CA ALA A 90 12.64 -12.95 -12.07
C ALA A 90 13.18 -13.89 -10.97
N GLU A 91 14.38 -13.60 -10.46
CA GLU A 91 15.04 -14.45 -9.44
C GLU A 91 14.25 -14.55 -8.12
N ASP A 92 13.39 -13.58 -7.84
CA ASP A 92 12.50 -13.57 -6.67
C ASP A 92 11.23 -14.42 -6.87
N GLY A 93 11.02 -15.00 -8.06
CA GLY A 93 9.84 -15.78 -8.41
C GLY A 93 8.56 -14.95 -8.58
N PHE A 94 8.65 -13.62 -8.61
CA PHE A 94 7.50 -12.73 -8.79
C PHE A 94 7.43 -12.15 -10.21
N GLY A 95 7.04 -12.99 -11.17
CA GLY A 95 6.85 -12.59 -12.56
C GLY A 95 8.14 -12.57 -13.38
N PHE A 96 8.22 -11.69 -14.36
CA PHE A 96 9.22 -11.74 -15.41
C PHE A 96 10.05 -10.47 -15.47
N ILE A 97 11.29 -10.64 -15.93
CA ILE A 97 12.16 -9.56 -16.36
C ILE A 97 11.86 -9.32 -17.85
N LEU A 98 11.43 -8.12 -18.17
CA LEU A 98 11.06 -7.74 -19.53
C LEU A 98 12.12 -6.86 -20.20
N GLU A 99 12.21 -6.92 -21.51
CA GLU A 99 12.97 -5.97 -22.30
C GLU A 99 12.48 -4.54 -22.02
N GLY A 100 13.39 -3.59 -21.87
CA GLY A 100 13.07 -2.20 -21.50
C GLY A 100 12.51 -1.99 -20.10
N ARG A 101 12.33 -3.08 -19.30
CA ARG A 101 11.80 -3.01 -17.91
C ARG A 101 10.44 -2.33 -17.83
N VAL A 102 9.61 -2.45 -18.84
CA VAL A 102 8.33 -1.74 -18.99
C VAL A 102 7.31 -2.08 -17.88
N ASN A 103 7.47 -3.23 -17.22
CA ASN A 103 6.66 -3.65 -16.07
C ASN A 103 7.19 -3.16 -14.71
N GLU A 104 8.39 -2.58 -14.67
CA GLU A 104 9.02 -2.13 -13.42
C GLU A 104 9.15 -0.61 -13.33
N MET A 105 9.21 0.09 -14.46
CA MET A 105 9.36 1.54 -14.50
C MET A 105 8.74 2.16 -15.75
N GLY A 106 8.43 3.45 -15.66
CA GLY A 106 7.85 4.20 -16.74
C GLY A 106 6.33 4.10 -16.82
N TYR A 107 5.79 4.49 -17.94
CA TYR A 107 4.36 4.78 -18.09
C TYR A 107 3.47 3.53 -18.21
N GLN A 108 4.03 2.36 -18.53
CA GLN A 108 3.28 1.10 -18.61
C GLN A 108 3.23 0.34 -17.28
N SER A 109 4.09 0.69 -16.31
CA SER A 109 4.13 0.03 -14.99
C SER A 109 3.15 0.61 -13.97
N ILE A 110 2.23 1.47 -14.40
CA ILE A 110 1.31 2.22 -13.53
C ILE A 110 -0.06 1.57 -13.55
N THR A 111 -0.64 1.37 -12.36
CA THR A 111 -2.05 1.00 -12.19
C THR A 111 -2.93 2.23 -12.04
N THR A 112 -4.24 2.09 -12.22
CA THR A 112 -5.20 3.17 -12.00
C THR A 112 -5.09 3.71 -10.57
N PRO A 113 -4.87 5.03 -10.37
CA PRO A 113 -4.77 5.65 -9.06
C PRO A 113 -6.04 5.52 -8.23
N MET A 114 -5.93 5.09 -6.97
CA MET A 114 -7.10 4.82 -6.12
C MET A 114 -7.09 5.55 -4.78
N SER A 115 -5.90 5.92 -4.23
CA SER A 115 -5.79 6.44 -2.86
C SER A 115 -6.66 7.67 -2.60
N LEU A 116 -6.57 8.69 -3.46
CA LEU A 116 -7.31 9.94 -3.25
C LEU A 116 -8.84 9.72 -3.30
N ARG A 117 -9.32 8.84 -4.18
CA ARG A 117 -10.75 8.47 -4.25
C ARG A 117 -11.20 7.77 -2.96
N ALA A 118 -10.38 6.88 -2.42
CA ALA A 118 -10.69 6.20 -1.17
C ALA A 118 -10.72 7.17 0.02
N TYR A 119 -9.80 8.12 0.07
CA TYR A 119 -9.78 9.17 1.11
C TYR A 119 -11.06 10.03 1.06
N ALA A 120 -11.45 10.48 -0.14
CA ALA A 120 -12.69 11.21 -0.31
C ALA A 120 -13.91 10.38 0.11
N THR A 121 -14.01 9.13 -0.33
CA THR A 121 -15.11 8.23 0.04
C THR A 121 -15.20 8.02 1.56
N ALA A 122 -14.09 7.86 2.24
CA ALA A 122 -14.06 7.71 3.70
C ALA A 122 -14.53 8.99 4.41
N LEU A 123 -14.07 10.16 3.96
CA LEU A 123 -14.49 11.46 4.51
C LEU A 123 -15.96 11.75 4.27
N GLU A 124 -16.46 11.55 3.06
CA GLU A 124 -17.88 11.77 2.72
C GLU A 124 -18.83 10.94 3.57
N ARG A 125 -18.42 9.73 3.94
CA ARG A 125 -19.29 8.81 4.68
C ARG A 125 -19.15 8.91 6.18
N PHE A 126 -17.95 9.13 6.67
CA PHE A 126 -17.58 8.93 8.08
C PHE A 126 -16.79 10.10 8.66
N GLY A 127 -16.28 11.01 7.84
CA GLY A 127 -15.59 12.21 8.26
C GLY A 127 -16.55 13.31 8.75
N THR A 128 -15.98 14.30 9.40
CA THR A 128 -16.67 15.51 9.86
C THR A 128 -16.01 16.79 9.35
N MET A 129 -14.84 16.66 8.69
CA MET A 129 -14.07 17.78 8.13
C MET A 129 -13.98 17.67 6.61
N ASP A 130 -13.82 18.82 5.96
CA ASP A 130 -13.63 18.89 4.51
C ASP A 130 -12.19 18.51 4.14
N ILE A 131 -12.01 17.77 3.03
CA ILE A 131 -10.71 17.44 2.48
C ILE A 131 -9.88 18.68 2.16
N ALA A 132 -10.52 19.79 1.76
CA ALA A 132 -9.87 21.08 1.52
C ALA A 132 -9.19 21.66 2.77
N GLU A 133 -9.69 21.36 3.96
CA GLU A 133 -9.04 21.73 5.22
C GLU A 133 -7.92 20.75 5.58
N LEU A 134 -8.19 19.46 5.44
CA LEU A 134 -7.25 18.39 5.83
C LEU A 134 -6.00 18.32 4.94
N ILE A 135 -6.06 18.80 3.70
CA ILE A 135 -4.93 18.83 2.76
C ILE A 135 -3.98 20.01 2.98
N LYS A 136 -4.37 21.05 3.71
CA LYS A 136 -3.55 22.27 3.90
C LYS A 136 -2.14 22.01 4.46
N PRO A 137 -1.95 21.16 5.46
CA PRO A 137 -0.60 20.83 5.93
C PRO A 137 0.25 20.16 4.85
N ALA A 138 -0.33 19.28 4.02
CA ALA A 138 0.38 18.64 2.91
C ALA A 138 0.83 19.66 1.84
N ILE A 139 0.02 20.69 1.57
CA ILE A 139 0.41 21.81 0.71
C ILE A 139 1.62 22.52 1.29
N GLY A 140 1.62 22.82 2.59
CA GLY A 140 2.75 23.47 3.28
C GLY A 140 4.05 22.66 3.17
N TYR A 141 4.00 21.36 3.48
CA TYR A 141 5.19 20.50 3.36
C TYR A 141 5.67 20.34 1.92
N ALA A 142 4.78 20.30 0.94
CA ALA A 142 5.18 20.25 -0.46
C ALA A 142 5.83 21.55 -0.94
N GLU A 143 5.35 22.72 -0.50
CA GLU A 143 5.84 24.03 -0.91
C GLU A 143 7.08 24.48 -0.15
N ASP A 144 7.01 24.48 1.17
CA ASP A 144 8.08 24.93 2.05
C ASP A 144 9.18 23.86 2.21
N GLY A 145 8.81 22.62 2.01
CA GLY A 145 9.67 21.44 2.05
C GLY A 145 9.65 20.74 3.39
N PHE A 146 10.17 19.53 3.38
CA PHE A 146 10.38 18.70 4.56
C PHE A 146 11.82 18.20 4.63
N MET A 147 12.27 17.87 5.82
CA MET A 147 13.62 17.34 6.01
C MET A 147 13.67 15.86 5.60
N VAL A 148 14.57 15.54 4.68
CA VAL A 148 14.86 14.14 4.30
C VAL A 148 15.38 13.37 5.51
N ARG A 149 14.69 12.33 5.91
CA ARG A 149 15.03 11.49 7.05
C ARG A 149 15.88 10.28 6.64
N PRO A 150 16.72 9.72 7.52
CA PRO A 150 17.60 8.60 7.18
C PRO A 150 16.85 7.39 6.60
N HIS A 151 15.71 7.01 7.16
CA HIS A 151 14.93 5.87 6.67
C HIS A 151 14.28 6.14 5.32
N VAL A 152 13.86 7.38 5.02
CA VAL A 152 13.35 7.78 3.70
C VAL A 152 14.49 7.67 2.66
N SER A 153 15.65 8.26 2.98
CA SER A 153 16.84 8.16 2.11
C SER A 153 17.32 6.72 1.91
N TYR A 154 17.17 5.86 2.93
CA TYR A 154 17.50 4.44 2.80
C TYR A 154 16.73 3.79 1.65
N PHE A 155 15.41 3.95 1.59
CA PHE A 155 14.58 3.39 0.52
C PHE A 155 14.89 3.94 -0.86
N TRP A 156 15.36 5.19 -0.97
CA TRP A 156 15.79 5.75 -2.25
C TRP A 156 17.04 5.07 -2.82
N ASN A 157 17.86 4.49 -1.96
CA ASN A 157 19.12 3.85 -2.29
C ASN A 157 19.07 2.31 -2.28
N VAL A 158 17.88 1.72 -2.07
CA VAL A 158 17.74 0.27 -2.07
C VAL A 158 18.09 -0.29 -3.45
N VAL A 159 18.96 -1.29 -3.44
CA VAL A 159 19.28 -2.15 -4.57
C VAL A 159 18.76 -3.54 -4.23
N GLU A 160 17.72 -3.96 -4.93
CA GLU A 160 17.21 -5.32 -4.80
C GLU A 160 18.17 -6.28 -5.51
N GLY A 161 18.66 -7.32 -4.79
CA GLY A 161 19.63 -8.28 -5.31
C GLY A 161 19.06 -9.31 -6.30
N THR A 162 17.85 -9.13 -6.78
CA THR A 162 17.03 -10.09 -7.54
C THR A 162 16.94 -9.75 -9.04
N GLY A 163 17.85 -8.94 -9.55
CA GLY A 163 17.82 -8.48 -10.94
C GLY A 163 16.76 -7.38 -11.22
N ARG A 164 16.08 -6.88 -10.22
CA ARG A 164 15.12 -5.77 -10.33
C ARG A 164 15.81 -4.43 -10.56
N VAL A 165 15.06 -3.49 -11.12
CA VAL A 165 15.55 -2.12 -11.35
C VAL A 165 15.76 -1.40 -10.01
N PRO A 166 16.98 -0.91 -9.71
CA PRO A 166 17.23 -0.14 -8.49
C PRO A 166 16.34 1.10 -8.40
N THR A 167 15.91 1.46 -7.19
CA THR A 167 15.03 2.62 -6.96
C THR A 167 15.62 3.92 -7.56
N ILE A 168 16.92 4.10 -7.47
CA ILE A 168 17.60 5.29 -8.05
C ILE A 168 17.44 5.38 -9.58
N GLU A 169 17.41 4.24 -10.28
CA GLU A 169 17.20 4.22 -11.74
C GLU A 169 15.73 4.52 -12.08
N LYS A 170 14.78 4.06 -11.25
CA LYS A 170 13.37 4.44 -11.36
C LYS A 170 13.21 5.96 -11.21
N PHE A 171 13.91 6.60 -10.28
CA PHE A 171 13.90 8.06 -10.12
C PHE A 171 14.50 8.81 -11.32
N LYS A 172 15.51 8.23 -11.96
CA LYS A 172 16.13 8.81 -13.15
C LYS A 172 15.30 8.68 -14.42
N SER A 173 14.31 7.80 -14.46
CA SER A 173 13.48 7.54 -15.64
C SER A 173 12.58 8.73 -16.01
N SER A 174 12.22 9.59 -15.05
CA SER A 174 11.33 10.74 -15.26
C SER A 174 12.04 12.07 -15.03
N VAL A 175 11.82 13.04 -15.93
CA VAL A 175 12.30 14.41 -15.78
C VAL A 175 11.74 15.08 -14.52
N GLY A 176 10.46 14.86 -14.23
CA GLY A 176 9.80 15.40 -13.04
C GLY A 176 10.42 14.87 -11.76
N THR A 177 10.65 13.56 -11.68
CA THR A 177 11.27 12.92 -10.52
C THR A 177 12.71 13.40 -10.32
N LYS A 178 13.51 13.51 -11.41
CA LYS A 178 14.86 14.05 -11.32
C LYS A 178 14.89 15.46 -10.71
N LYS A 179 14.01 16.33 -11.14
CA LYS A 179 13.92 17.72 -10.65
C LYS A 179 13.70 17.80 -9.13
N ILE A 180 13.00 16.82 -8.55
CA ILE A 180 12.62 16.81 -7.15
C ILE A 180 13.70 16.16 -6.29
N TYR A 181 14.14 14.96 -6.64
CA TYR A 181 15.02 14.14 -5.80
C TYR A 181 16.50 14.45 -5.97
N PHE A 182 16.92 14.94 -7.16
CA PHE A 182 18.33 15.21 -7.43
C PHE A 182 18.66 16.69 -7.30
N LYS A 183 19.92 16.96 -6.97
CA LYS A 183 20.54 18.29 -6.98
C LYS A 183 21.07 18.61 -8.39
N GLU A 184 21.49 19.85 -8.59
CA GLU A 184 22.06 20.31 -9.88
C GLU A 184 23.31 19.53 -10.28
N ASP A 185 24.09 19.06 -9.29
CA ASP A 185 25.28 18.22 -9.52
C ASP A 185 24.95 16.75 -9.87
N GLY A 186 23.67 16.39 -9.94
CA GLY A 186 23.19 15.03 -10.23
C GLY A 186 23.23 14.08 -9.06
N SER A 187 23.60 14.52 -7.85
CA SER A 187 23.51 13.69 -6.63
C SER A 187 22.12 13.71 -6.04
N LEU A 188 21.71 12.60 -5.38
CA LEU A 188 20.49 12.57 -4.59
C LEU A 188 20.60 13.50 -3.38
N ARG A 189 19.46 14.00 -2.94
CA ARG A 189 19.38 14.66 -1.63
C ARG A 189 19.66 13.66 -0.52
N VAL A 190 20.35 14.15 0.52
CA VAL A 190 20.79 13.32 1.64
C VAL A 190 20.01 13.67 2.93
N PRO A 191 20.05 12.80 3.97
CA PRO A 191 19.43 13.10 5.26
C PRO A 191 19.86 14.45 5.81
N GLY A 192 18.89 15.22 6.31
CA GLY A 192 19.09 16.58 6.82
C GLY A 192 18.88 17.69 5.79
N GLU A 193 18.89 17.39 4.50
CA GLU A 193 18.54 18.38 3.46
C GLU A 193 17.02 18.55 3.35
N ILE A 194 16.59 19.70 2.83
CA ILE A 194 15.17 20.01 2.59
C ILE A 194 14.80 19.62 1.17
N LEU A 195 13.75 18.80 1.05
CA LEU A 195 13.13 18.46 -0.23
C LEU A 195 11.85 19.27 -0.41
N LYS A 196 11.70 19.91 -1.56
CA LYS A 196 10.49 20.65 -1.95
C LYS A 196 9.88 20.06 -3.21
N ASN A 197 8.55 20.08 -3.27
CA ASN A 197 7.80 19.70 -4.47
C ASN A 197 6.71 20.72 -4.78
N PRO A 198 7.05 21.90 -5.32
CA PRO A 198 6.10 22.97 -5.58
C PRO A 198 5.05 22.59 -6.64
N ASP A 199 5.34 21.65 -7.52
CA ASP A 199 4.37 21.17 -8.51
C ASP A 199 3.30 20.30 -7.84
N MET A 200 3.65 19.48 -6.85
CA MET A 200 2.69 18.77 -6.00
C MET A 200 1.85 19.75 -5.15
N ALA A 201 2.46 20.78 -4.59
CA ALA A 201 1.73 21.82 -3.87
C ALA A 201 0.64 22.48 -4.74
N LYS A 202 0.93 22.75 -6.02
CA LYS A 202 -0.09 23.25 -6.97
C LYS A 202 -1.21 22.24 -7.20
N THR A 203 -0.86 20.97 -7.34
CA THR A 203 -1.87 19.89 -7.50
C THR A 203 -2.77 19.78 -6.28
N TYR A 204 -2.19 19.82 -5.07
CA TYR A 204 -2.97 19.80 -3.84
C TYR A 204 -3.90 21.02 -3.69
N ARG A 205 -3.45 22.22 -4.08
CA ARG A 205 -4.32 23.40 -4.10
C ARG A 205 -5.48 23.25 -5.08
N ARG A 206 -5.22 22.73 -6.29
CA ARG A 206 -6.30 22.45 -7.27
C ARG A 206 -7.32 21.47 -6.70
N ILE A 207 -6.88 20.42 -6.01
CA ILE A 207 -7.77 19.46 -5.36
C ILE A 207 -8.57 20.14 -4.24
N ALA A 208 -7.94 20.99 -3.42
CA ALA A 208 -8.63 21.75 -2.38
C ALA A 208 -9.69 22.72 -2.93
N GLU A 209 -9.41 23.34 -4.08
CA GLU A 209 -10.28 24.34 -4.71
C GLU A 209 -11.42 23.71 -5.54
N ASN A 210 -11.14 22.64 -6.28
CA ASN A 210 -12.06 22.07 -7.27
C ASN A 210 -12.63 20.70 -6.84
N GLY A 211 -12.19 20.16 -5.70
CA GLY A 211 -12.59 18.85 -5.22
C GLY A 211 -11.80 17.70 -5.87
N VAL A 212 -12.02 16.50 -5.32
CA VAL A 212 -11.33 15.28 -5.75
C VAL A 212 -11.72 14.85 -7.17
N ASP A 213 -12.88 15.22 -7.65
CA ASP A 213 -13.33 14.89 -9.00
C ASP A 213 -12.49 15.57 -10.09
N ASP A 214 -11.79 16.68 -9.80
CA ASP A 214 -10.83 17.26 -10.75
C ASP A 214 -9.69 16.29 -11.09
N PHE A 215 -9.29 15.45 -10.11
CA PHE A 215 -8.27 14.42 -10.30
C PHE A 215 -8.76 13.21 -11.13
N TYR A 216 -10.06 12.88 -11.11
CA TYR A 216 -10.59 11.66 -11.74
C TYR A 216 -11.41 11.91 -13.00
N ALA A 217 -11.97 13.10 -13.18
CA ALA A 217 -12.80 13.44 -14.33
C ALA A 217 -12.56 14.87 -14.85
N GLY A 218 -11.85 15.72 -14.10
CA GLY A 218 -11.64 17.11 -14.41
C GLY A 218 -10.36 17.40 -15.20
N ALA A 219 -9.79 18.57 -14.95
CA ALA A 219 -8.61 19.03 -15.69
C ALA A 219 -7.33 18.28 -15.28
N ILE A 220 -7.18 17.91 -14.01
CA ILE A 220 -6.06 17.09 -13.56
C ILE A 220 -6.09 15.72 -14.27
N ALA A 221 -7.26 15.07 -14.36
CA ALA A 221 -7.42 13.81 -15.07
C ALA A 221 -6.96 13.90 -16.53
N ARG A 222 -7.40 14.96 -17.24
CA ARG A 222 -6.99 15.18 -18.64
C ARG A 222 -5.49 15.37 -18.78
N ASP A 223 -4.86 16.15 -17.91
CA ASP A 223 -3.42 16.38 -17.91
C ASP A 223 -2.66 15.04 -17.69
N ILE A 224 -3.09 14.23 -16.72
CA ILE A 224 -2.51 12.90 -16.40
C ILE A 224 -2.62 11.99 -17.63
N VAL A 225 -3.82 11.84 -18.19
CA VAL A 225 -4.07 10.92 -19.31
C VAL A 225 -3.32 11.37 -20.55
N ALA A 226 -3.27 12.67 -20.85
CA ALA A 226 -2.53 13.20 -21.98
C ALA A 226 -1.04 12.89 -21.88
N ASP A 227 -0.42 13.07 -20.71
CA ASP A 227 0.99 12.76 -20.49
C ASP A 227 1.25 11.24 -20.56
N ILE A 228 0.44 10.43 -19.88
CA ILE A 228 0.57 8.98 -19.89
C ILE A 228 0.48 8.42 -21.31
N GLN A 229 -0.53 8.81 -22.09
CA GLN A 229 -0.73 8.30 -23.45
C GLN A 229 0.32 8.81 -24.44
N ALA A 230 0.76 10.05 -24.31
CA ALA A 230 1.85 10.60 -25.14
C ALA A 230 3.18 9.84 -24.93
N ASN A 231 3.35 9.16 -23.80
CA ASN A 231 4.53 8.38 -23.46
C ASN A 231 4.29 6.86 -23.51
N GLY A 232 3.22 6.40 -24.17
CA GLY A 232 2.95 4.97 -24.40
C GLY A 232 2.38 4.23 -23.19
N GLY A 233 1.86 4.95 -22.18
CA GLY A 233 1.16 4.36 -21.05
C GLY A 233 -0.30 4.03 -21.37
N LEU A 234 -0.97 3.31 -20.48
CA LEU A 234 -2.23 2.60 -20.77
C LEU A 234 -3.46 3.27 -20.15
N ILE A 235 -3.30 4.11 -19.12
CA ILE A 235 -4.44 4.71 -18.40
C ILE A 235 -5.21 5.66 -19.32
N SER A 236 -6.53 5.53 -19.29
CA SER A 236 -7.50 6.34 -20.02
C SER A 236 -8.35 7.20 -19.08
N MET A 237 -9.14 8.12 -19.63
CA MET A 237 -10.15 8.87 -18.88
C MET A 237 -11.23 7.94 -18.31
N GLU A 238 -11.53 6.83 -18.99
CA GLU A 238 -12.50 5.83 -18.52
C GLU A 238 -11.98 5.10 -17.29
N ASP A 239 -10.69 4.71 -17.27
CA ASP A 239 -10.05 4.12 -16.09
C ASP A 239 -10.15 5.02 -14.86
N LEU A 240 -9.83 6.31 -15.03
CA LEU A 240 -9.90 7.27 -13.95
C LEU A 240 -11.35 7.50 -13.47
N ALA A 241 -12.28 7.66 -14.39
CA ALA A 241 -13.70 7.88 -14.05
C ALA A 241 -14.33 6.66 -13.34
N ALA A 242 -13.87 5.45 -13.66
CA ALA A 242 -14.30 4.21 -13.02
C ALA A 242 -13.64 3.93 -11.66
N ALA A 243 -12.68 4.75 -11.23
CA ALA A 243 -11.98 4.58 -9.97
C ALA A 243 -12.95 4.68 -8.78
N LYS A 244 -13.15 3.54 -8.11
CA LYS A 244 -14.05 3.41 -6.95
C LYS A 244 -13.49 2.36 -6.00
N PRO A 245 -13.32 2.68 -4.70
CA PRO A 245 -12.93 1.69 -3.70
C PRO A 245 -14.03 0.63 -3.55
N GLU A 246 -13.62 -0.60 -3.28
CA GLU A 246 -14.54 -1.70 -3.00
C GLU A 246 -14.77 -1.82 -1.49
N GLU A 247 -16.03 -2.03 -1.11
CA GLU A 247 -16.40 -2.23 0.28
C GLU A 247 -16.60 -3.71 0.56
N SER A 248 -16.05 -4.15 1.66
CA SER A 248 -16.19 -5.53 2.12
C SER A 248 -16.28 -5.63 3.63
N GLN A 249 -16.76 -6.79 4.11
CA GLN A 249 -16.68 -7.13 5.51
C GLN A 249 -15.29 -7.70 5.82
N PRO A 250 -14.70 -7.42 7.00
CA PRO A 250 -13.49 -8.08 7.41
C PRO A 250 -13.71 -9.57 7.58
N ILE A 251 -12.68 -10.36 7.34
CA ILE A 251 -12.64 -11.74 7.80
C ILE A 251 -12.21 -11.79 9.27
N TRP A 252 -12.75 -12.76 9.99
CA TRP A 252 -12.57 -12.88 11.43
C TRP A 252 -11.88 -14.18 11.82
N GLY A 253 -11.04 -14.09 12.82
CA GLY A 253 -10.43 -15.22 13.50
C GLY A 253 -10.34 -14.97 14.99
N GLU A 254 -9.75 -15.93 15.68
CA GLU A 254 -9.45 -15.85 17.10
C GLU A 254 -8.02 -16.32 17.35
N TYR A 255 -7.30 -15.59 18.19
CA TYR A 255 -5.97 -15.95 18.64
C TYR A 255 -5.84 -15.73 20.14
N ARG A 256 -5.64 -16.80 20.90
CA ARG A 256 -5.47 -16.76 22.37
C ARG A 256 -6.56 -15.97 23.09
N GLY A 257 -7.82 -16.16 22.68
CA GLY A 257 -8.97 -15.48 23.26
C GLY A 257 -9.22 -14.06 22.76
N LEU A 258 -8.39 -13.56 21.84
CA LEU A 258 -8.58 -12.27 21.19
C LEU A 258 -9.24 -12.45 19.83
N LYS A 259 -10.28 -11.68 19.54
CA LYS A 259 -10.86 -11.58 18.19
C LYS A 259 -9.93 -10.80 17.31
N VAL A 260 -9.65 -11.34 16.12
CA VAL A 260 -8.80 -10.75 15.10
C VAL A 260 -9.64 -10.48 13.86
N ALA A 261 -9.68 -9.24 13.42
CA ALA A 261 -10.31 -8.83 12.17
C ALA A 261 -9.22 -8.42 11.18
N THR A 262 -9.35 -8.83 9.94
CA THR A 262 -8.38 -8.47 8.89
C THR A 262 -9.06 -8.39 7.53
N ASN A 263 -8.34 -7.89 6.51
CA ASN A 263 -8.87 -7.74 5.16
C ASN A 263 -9.12 -9.09 4.49
N PRO A 264 -10.24 -9.21 3.72
CA PRO A 264 -10.54 -10.41 2.96
C PRO A 264 -9.61 -10.57 1.75
N PRO A 265 -9.67 -11.72 1.04
CA PRO A 265 -9.03 -11.86 -0.27
C PRO A 265 -9.49 -10.77 -1.27
N PRO A 266 -8.59 -10.33 -2.17
CA PRO A 266 -7.24 -10.84 -2.43
C PRO A 266 -6.17 -10.35 -1.43
N GLY A 267 -6.57 -9.63 -0.40
CA GLY A 267 -5.63 -9.13 0.62
C GLY A 267 -5.02 -10.25 1.48
N GLY A 268 -3.89 -9.94 2.12
CA GLY A 268 -3.08 -10.89 2.87
C GLY A 268 -3.65 -11.34 4.23
N GLY A 269 -4.87 -10.93 4.59
CA GLY A 269 -5.48 -11.24 5.88
C GLY A 269 -5.65 -12.73 6.16
N VAL A 270 -5.90 -13.52 5.11
CA VAL A 270 -5.99 -14.99 5.22
C VAL A 270 -4.70 -15.57 5.78
N MET A 271 -3.54 -15.16 5.24
CA MET A 271 -2.22 -15.61 5.71
C MET A 271 -1.99 -15.28 7.18
N VAL A 272 -2.40 -14.07 7.60
CA VAL A 272 -2.25 -13.65 9.01
C VAL A 272 -3.05 -14.56 9.93
N LEU A 273 -4.31 -14.84 9.61
CA LEU A 273 -5.15 -15.73 10.42
C LEU A 273 -4.62 -17.16 10.42
N GLU A 274 -4.19 -17.67 9.28
CA GLU A 274 -3.59 -19.00 9.15
C GLU A 274 -2.33 -19.11 10.01
N MET A 275 -1.38 -18.19 9.88
CA MET A 275 -0.16 -18.18 10.69
C MET A 275 -0.47 -18.12 12.20
N LEU A 276 -1.38 -17.24 12.62
CA LEU A 276 -1.78 -17.12 14.02
C LEU A 276 -2.39 -18.43 14.52
N ASN A 277 -3.28 -19.06 13.75
CA ASN A 277 -3.89 -20.33 14.10
C ASN A 277 -2.87 -21.47 14.22
N ILE A 278 -1.89 -21.55 13.31
CA ILE A 278 -0.79 -22.53 13.39
C ILE A 278 0.03 -22.29 14.67
N LEU A 279 0.45 -21.03 14.90
CA LEU A 279 1.30 -20.65 16.03
C LEU A 279 0.62 -20.81 17.39
N GLU A 280 -0.70 -20.79 17.45
CA GLU A 280 -1.47 -21.04 18.69
C GLU A 280 -1.26 -22.44 19.27
N ASN A 281 -0.82 -23.40 18.43
CA ASN A 281 -0.51 -24.77 18.83
C ASN A 281 0.88 -24.93 19.50
N PHE A 282 1.61 -23.82 19.70
CA PHE A 282 2.96 -23.81 20.28
C PHE A 282 3.03 -22.90 21.52
N ASP A 283 3.83 -23.29 22.50
CA ASP A 283 4.18 -22.39 23.61
C ASP A 283 5.38 -21.51 23.21
N LEU A 284 5.10 -20.48 22.42
CA LEU A 284 6.12 -19.54 21.94
C LEU A 284 6.84 -18.82 23.08
N LYS A 285 6.18 -18.65 24.22
CA LYS A 285 6.79 -18.02 25.41
C LYS A 285 7.85 -18.91 26.01
N ALA A 286 7.58 -20.22 26.14
CA ALA A 286 8.56 -21.18 26.67
C ALA A 286 9.76 -21.36 25.75
N MET A 287 9.61 -21.16 24.43
CA MET A 287 10.73 -21.21 23.49
C MET A 287 11.74 -20.08 23.72
N GLY A 288 11.31 -18.98 24.29
CA GLY A 288 12.13 -17.76 24.46
C GLY A 288 12.13 -16.87 23.19
N HIS A 289 12.10 -15.58 23.41
CA HIS A 289 12.06 -14.59 22.31
C HIS A 289 13.32 -14.69 21.43
N ASN A 290 13.14 -14.80 20.11
CA ASN A 290 14.21 -14.93 19.11
C ASN A 290 15.18 -16.09 19.33
N SER A 291 14.80 -17.14 20.06
CA SER A 291 15.56 -18.39 20.11
C SER A 291 15.52 -19.11 18.75
N ALA A 292 16.42 -20.05 18.53
CA ALA A 292 16.44 -20.86 17.31
C ALA A 292 15.10 -21.61 17.09
N ASP A 293 14.52 -22.18 18.15
CA ASP A 293 13.24 -22.89 18.09
C ASP A 293 12.08 -21.93 17.77
N TYR A 294 12.08 -20.74 18.37
CA TYR A 294 11.08 -19.70 18.08
C TYR A 294 11.14 -19.29 16.62
N ILE A 295 12.34 -18.92 16.13
CA ILE A 295 12.54 -18.48 14.75
C ILE A 295 12.17 -19.60 13.77
N ALA A 296 12.61 -20.83 14.01
CA ALA A 296 12.28 -21.96 13.16
C ALA A 296 10.75 -22.20 13.08
N THR A 297 10.06 -22.17 14.23
CA THR A 297 8.62 -22.39 14.29
C THR A 297 7.84 -21.31 13.56
N VAL A 298 8.18 -20.03 13.78
CA VAL A 298 7.53 -18.91 13.10
C VAL A 298 7.80 -18.96 11.59
N SER A 299 9.05 -19.25 11.19
CA SER A 299 9.43 -19.34 9.77
C SER A 299 8.69 -20.48 9.05
N GLU A 300 8.49 -21.65 9.69
CA GLU A 300 7.72 -22.73 9.08
C GLU A 300 6.24 -22.36 8.93
N ALA A 301 5.63 -21.71 9.93
CA ALA A 301 4.26 -21.22 9.81
C ALA A 301 4.11 -20.19 8.68
N MET A 302 5.07 -19.30 8.53
CA MET A 302 5.11 -18.32 7.43
C MET A 302 5.24 -19.00 6.06
N LYS A 303 6.12 -20.01 5.93
CA LYS A 303 6.30 -20.76 4.68
C LYS A 303 5.03 -21.52 4.27
N ILE A 304 4.35 -22.16 5.22
CA ILE A 304 3.08 -22.85 4.96
C ILE A 304 2.06 -21.85 4.42
N ALA A 305 1.82 -20.74 5.13
CA ALA A 305 0.87 -19.74 4.70
C ALA A 305 1.26 -19.08 3.35
N THR A 306 2.56 -18.96 3.05
CA THR A 306 3.03 -18.49 1.75
C THR A 306 2.67 -19.46 0.63
N VAL A 307 2.93 -20.76 0.81
CA VAL A 307 2.59 -21.80 -0.18
C VAL A 307 1.08 -21.87 -0.40
N ASP A 308 0.29 -21.81 0.68
CA ASP A 308 -1.16 -21.82 0.58
C ASP A 308 -1.69 -20.56 -0.12
N LYS A 309 -1.12 -19.40 0.17
CA LYS A 309 -1.45 -18.16 -0.55
C LYS A 309 -1.13 -18.29 -2.05
N ASP A 310 0.04 -18.76 -2.41
CA ASP A 310 0.47 -18.86 -3.80
C ASP A 310 -0.39 -19.84 -4.60
N ASN A 311 -0.91 -20.89 -3.95
CA ASN A 311 -1.73 -21.91 -4.61
C ASN A 311 -3.25 -21.62 -4.59
N HIS A 312 -3.74 -20.84 -3.62
CA HIS A 312 -5.17 -20.79 -3.33
C HIS A 312 -5.76 -19.40 -3.17
N VAL A 313 -4.95 -18.36 -2.93
CA VAL A 313 -5.47 -17.02 -2.69
C VAL A 313 -5.30 -16.14 -3.92
N GLY A 314 -6.40 -15.67 -4.45
CA GLY A 314 -6.46 -14.74 -5.56
C GLY A 314 -7.69 -13.85 -5.44
N ASP A 315 -8.02 -13.14 -6.50
CA ASP A 315 -9.22 -12.29 -6.54
C ASP A 315 -10.48 -13.19 -6.59
N PRO A 316 -11.38 -13.11 -5.56
CA PRO A 316 -12.59 -13.95 -5.50
C PRO A 316 -13.55 -13.77 -6.67
N ARG A 317 -13.39 -12.74 -7.48
CA ARG A 317 -14.17 -12.54 -8.71
C ARG A 317 -13.77 -13.53 -9.82
N PHE A 318 -12.59 -14.13 -9.70
CA PHE A 318 -12.03 -14.99 -10.75
C PHE A 318 -11.66 -16.39 -10.23
N VAL A 319 -11.40 -16.53 -8.92
CA VAL A 319 -10.98 -17.81 -8.32
C VAL A 319 -11.75 -18.11 -7.04
N ASP A 320 -12.00 -19.39 -6.78
CA ASP A 320 -12.58 -19.84 -5.51
C ASP A 320 -11.47 -19.94 -4.44
N VAL A 321 -11.58 -19.12 -3.41
CA VAL A 321 -10.62 -19.10 -2.31
C VAL A 321 -11.14 -19.94 -1.15
N PRO A 322 -10.47 -21.05 -0.76
CA PRO A 322 -10.93 -21.95 0.31
C PRO A 322 -10.74 -21.35 1.72
N LEU A 323 -11.36 -20.18 1.95
CA LEU A 323 -11.18 -19.38 3.14
C LEU A 323 -11.45 -20.14 4.45
N GLU A 324 -12.56 -20.88 4.50
CA GLU A 324 -12.94 -21.66 5.69
C GLU A 324 -11.87 -22.69 6.06
N ARG A 325 -11.30 -23.39 5.07
CA ARG A 325 -10.24 -24.35 5.27
C ARG A 325 -8.97 -23.67 5.80
N LEU A 326 -8.45 -22.66 5.10
CA LEU A 326 -7.19 -22.00 5.42
C LEU A 326 -7.20 -21.32 6.80
N THR A 327 -8.36 -20.82 7.23
CA THR A 327 -8.51 -20.17 8.53
C THR A 327 -9.03 -21.10 9.64
N SER A 328 -9.20 -22.40 9.36
CA SER A 328 -9.72 -23.34 10.35
C SER A 328 -8.68 -23.76 11.38
N LYS A 329 -9.11 -23.97 12.62
CA LYS A 329 -8.27 -24.54 13.69
C LYS A 329 -7.85 -25.98 13.42
N ALA A 330 -8.69 -26.74 12.69
CA ALA A 330 -8.39 -28.12 12.32
C ALA A 330 -7.19 -28.19 11.35
N TYR A 331 -7.20 -27.39 10.28
CA TYR A 331 -6.10 -27.28 9.34
C TYR A 331 -4.82 -26.78 10.03
N ALA A 332 -4.96 -25.79 10.87
CA ALA A 332 -3.84 -25.25 11.64
C ALA A 332 -3.19 -26.30 12.57
N ALA A 333 -3.99 -27.16 13.20
CA ALA A 333 -3.47 -28.26 14.04
C ALA A 333 -2.71 -29.31 13.21
N GLU A 334 -3.19 -29.64 12.01
CA GLU A 334 -2.49 -30.51 11.05
C GLU A 334 -1.13 -29.94 10.68
N MET A 335 -1.08 -28.66 10.28
CA MET A 335 0.17 -27.97 9.91
C MET A 335 1.13 -27.87 11.10
N ALA A 336 0.63 -27.60 12.28
CA ALA A 336 1.44 -27.59 13.50
C ALA A 336 2.02 -28.99 13.82
N ALA A 337 1.30 -30.07 13.53
CA ALA A 337 1.82 -31.44 13.71
C ALA A 337 2.99 -31.72 12.73
N ARG A 338 2.91 -31.26 11.48
CA ARG A 338 4.01 -31.34 10.50
C ARG A 338 5.25 -30.59 10.98
N ILE A 339 5.09 -29.38 11.50
CA ILE A 339 6.20 -28.60 12.06
C ILE A 339 6.82 -29.35 13.26
N LYS A 340 6.00 -29.90 14.18
CA LYS A 340 6.46 -30.65 15.36
C LYS A 340 7.20 -31.94 14.98
N SER A 341 6.86 -32.57 13.86
CA SER A 341 7.58 -33.75 13.36
C SER A 341 8.94 -33.43 12.72
N GLY A 342 9.27 -32.14 12.59
CA GLY A 342 10.51 -31.67 11.93
C GLY A 342 10.43 -31.58 10.42
N GLU A 343 9.24 -31.76 9.83
CA GLU A 343 9.03 -31.57 8.40
C GLU A 343 9.30 -30.09 8.00
N LYS A 344 9.99 -29.91 6.88
CA LYS A 344 10.32 -28.59 6.36
C LYS A 344 9.50 -28.28 5.12
N THR A 345 8.82 -27.14 5.16
CA THR A 345 8.07 -26.67 4.01
C THR A 345 9.02 -26.09 2.97
N HIS A 346 8.88 -26.53 1.73
CA HIS A 346 9.58 -25.94 0.59
C HIS A 346 8.66 -24.86 -0.02
N VAL A 347 9.20 -23.66 -0.16
CA VAL A 347 8.57 -22.58 -0.93
C VAL A 347 9.23 -22.57 -2.30
N PRO A 348 8.52 -23.00 -3.36
CA PRO A 348 9.08 -22.97 -4.71
C PRO A 348 9.22 -21.51 -5.16
N ARG A 349 10.45 -21.08 -5.33
CA ARG A 349 10.85 -19.77 -5.88
C ARG A 349 12.19 -19.91 -6.56
#